data_d9fb0ca2a1bb2b29edd5f05414d13197
#
_entry.id   d9fb0ca2a1bb2b29edd5f05414d13197
#
_cell.length_a   1.000
_cell.length_b   1.000
_cell.length_c   1.000
_cell.angle_alpha   90.00
_cell.angle_beta   90.00
_cell.angle_gamma   90.00
#
_symmetry.space_group_name_H-M   'P 1'
#
loop_
_entity.id
_entity.type
_entity.pdbx_description
1 polymer ?
#
loop_
_entity_poly.entity_id
_entity_poly.type
_entity_poly.pdbx_seq_one_letter_code
_entity_poly.pdbx_strand_id
1 'polypeptide(L)'
;MFGENPVSGRTTSTIWQAVRCLAAETEGAALVELTIVAPMLVMMVVGTMDLGLGVYRKMQVEHAAQAGAQYAIVNGFSSANISTAVTNATTFAGITTSPAPSEFCGCPSTTQVTAASCAATCGDGTPAGQYVTVSAKATYTTVVSYSVFSSSFNLVAQSTVRIQ
;
A
#
# COMPACT_ATOMS: atom_id res chain seq x y z
N MET A 1 -30.86 -65.54 40.30
CA MET A 1 -30.61 -65.65 38.83
C MET A 1 -30.70 -64.27 38.22
N PHE A 2 -29.58 -63.66 38.05
CA PHE A 2 -29.46 -62.32 37.46
C PHE A 2 -29.12 -62.50 35.97
N GLY A 3 -29.98 -61.94 35.12
CA GLY A 3 -29.74 -61.91 33.69
C GLY A 3 -29.01 -60.60 33.30
N GLU A 4 -27.77 -60.71 32.87
CA GLU A 4 -27.00 -59.59 32.28
C GLU A 4 -27.49 -59.31 30.86
N ASN A 5 -27.92 -58.08 30.63
CA ASN A 5 -28.13 -57.56 29.27
C ASN A 5 -26.83 -56.97 28.77
N PRO A 6 -26.29 -57.40 27.63
CA PRO A 6 -25.16 -56.73 27.02
C PRO A 6 -25.64 -55.50 26.20
N VAL A 7 -25.42 -54.29 26.74
CA VAL A 7 -25.47 -53.08 25.96
C VAL A 7 -24.14 -52.94 25.23
N SER A 8 -24.09 -53.40 24.02
CA SER A 8 -22.88 -53.26 23.22
C SER A 8 -23.20 -52.85 21.77
N GLY A 9 -22.65 -51.73 21.35
CA GLY A 9 -22.13 -51.62 20.01
C GLY A 9 -23.01 -51.14 18.88
N ARG A 10 -23.88 -50.11 19.04
CA ARG A 10 -24.70 -49.59 17.91
C ARG A 10 -24.48 -48.15 17.49
N THR A 11 -23.60 -47.45 18.12
CA THR A 11 -23.43 -45.99 17.84
C THR A 11 -22.34 -45.66 16.81
N THR A 12 -21.38 -46.54 16.57
CA THR A 12 -20.30 -46.27 15.62
C THR A 12 -20.66 -46.59 14.18
N SER A 13 -21.58 -47.53 13.93
CA SER A 13 -22.01 -47.90 12.57
C SER A 13 -22.90 -46.87 11.91
N THR A 14 -23.69 -46.14 12.69
CA THR A 14 -24.61 -45.10 12.15
C THR A 14 -23.88 -43.89 11.62
N ILE A 15 -22.79 -43.47 12.26
CA ILE A 15 -21.99 -42.33 11.78
C ILE A 15 -21.28 -42.68 10.46
N TRP A 16 -20.73 -43.87 10.34
CA TRP A 16 -20.07 -44.32 9.12
C TRP A 16 -21.08 -44.56 7.95
N GLN A 17 -22.30 -44.99 8.24
CA GLN A 17 -23.34 -45.08 7.24
C GLN A 17 -23.85 -43.71 6.79
N ALA A 18 -23.99 -42.75 7.70
CA ALA A 18 -24.39 -41.39 7.35
C ALA A 18 -23.29 -40.70 6.48
N VAL A 19 -22.02 -40.89 6.79
CA VAL A 19 -20.90 -40.37 5.98
C VAL A 19 -20.84 -41.01 4.59
N ARG A 20 -21.16 -42.33 4.49
CA ARG A 20 -21.24 -43.03 3.19
C ARG A 20 -22.44 -42.62 2.34
N CYS A 21 -23.58 -42.32 2.96
CA CYS A 21 -24.73 -41.78 2.21
C CYS A 21 -24.46 -40.38 1.66
N LEU A 22 -23.78 -39.52 2.44
CA LEU A 22 -23.37 -38.18 1.98
C LEU A 22 -22.32 -38.22 0.83
N ALA A 23 -21.52 -39.29 0.77
CA ALA A 23 -20.56 -39.48 -0.31
C ALA A 23 -21.13 -40.10 -1.59
N ALA A 24 -22.34 -40.63 -1.56
CA ALA A 24 -22.97 -41.31 -2.68
C ALA A 24 -23.89 -40.41 -3.52
N GLU A 25 -24.27 -39.23 -3.01
CA GLU A 25 -25.07 -38.28 -3.77
C GLU A 25 -24.13 -37.32 -4.54
N THR A 26 -24.31 -37.28 -5.86
CA THR A 26 -23.53 -36.40 -6.79
C THR A 26 -23.69 -34.92 -6.44
N GLU A 27 -24.76 -34.54 -5.75
CA GLU A 27 -24.95 -33.16 -5.23
C GLU A 27 -24.00 -32.83 -4.07
N GLY A 28 -23.57 -33.81 -3.28
CA GLY A 28 -22.56 -33.60 -2.22
C GLY A 28 -21.13 -33.41 -2.76
N ALA A 29 -20.80 -33.94 -3.94
CA ALA A 29 -19.48 -33.78 -4.55
C ALA A 29 -19.19 -32.31 -4.90
N ALA A 30 -20.17 -31.58 -5.41
CA ALA A 30 -20.04 -30.16 -5.73
C ALA A 30 -19.78 -29.29 -4.49
N LEU A 31 -20.35 -29.64 -3.34
CA LEU A 31 -20.11 -28.94 -2.07
C LEU A 31 -18.68 -29.17 -1.56
N VAL A 32 -18.17 -30.38 -1.70
CA VAL A 32 -16.78 -30.71 -1.32
C VAL A 32 -15.80 -29.96 -2.22
N GLU A 33 -16.05 -29.90 -3.51
CA GLU A 33 -15.23 -29.15 -4.46
C GLU A 33 -15.24 -27.65 -4.13
N LEU A 34 -16.41 -27.07 -3.84
CA LEU A 34 -16.55 -25.68 -3.45
C LEU A 34 -15.78 -25.36 -2.16
N THR A 35 -15.78 -26.25 -1.16
CA THR A 35 -15.06 -26.01 0.10
C THR A 35 -13.54 -25.95 -0.07
N ILE A 36 -13.00 -26.59 -1.10
CA ILE A 36 -11.57 -26.52 -1.42
C ILE A 36 -11.26 -25.27 -2.26
N VAL A 37 -12.11 -24.92 -3.20
CA VAL A 37 -11.91 -23.80 -4.12
C VAL A 37 -12.22 -22.45 -3.45
N ALA A 38 -13.25 -22.39 -2.61
CA ALA A 38 -13.68 -21.13 -1.96
C ALA A 38 -12.56 -20.42 -1.17
N PRO A 39 -11.76 -21.09 -0.32
CA PRO A 39 -10.67 -20.39 0.40
C PRO A 39 -9.61 -19.82 -0.55
N MET A 40 -9.31 -20.49 -1.66
CA MET A 40 -8.38 -19.97 -2.66
C MET A 40 -8.93 -18.71 -3.34
N LEU A 41 -10.20 -18.72 -3.71
CA LEU A 41 -10.87 -17.54 -4.27
C LEU A 41 -10.91 -16.36 -3.29
N VAL A 42 -11.23 -16.62 -2.01
CA VAL A 42 -11.23 -15.59 -0.97
C VAL A 42 -9.84 -14.99 -0.81
N MET A 43 -8.78 -15.79 -0.74
CA MET A 43 -7.41 -15.29 -0.66
C MET A 43 -7.03 -14.44 -1.88
N MET A 44 -7.47 -14.82 -3.07
CA MET A 44 -7.21 -14.09 -4.30
C MET A 44 -7.92 -12.73 -4.29
N VAL A 45 -9.18 -12.68 -3.86
CA VAL A 45 -9.96 -11.44 -3.73
C VAL A 45 -9.34 -10.51 -2.70
N VAL A 46 -8.99 -11.02 -1.52
CA VAL A 46 -8.35 -10.21 -0.46
C VAL A 46 -6.99 -9.69 -0.91
N GLY A 47 -6.18 -10.51 -1.59
CA GLY A 47 -4.88 -10.08 -2.13
C GLY A 47 -5.02 -8.97 -3.18
N THR A 48 -6.00 -9.05 -4.08
CA THR A 48 -6.24 -7.98 -5.07
C THR A 48 -6.74 -6.69 -4.41
N MET A 49 -7.57 -6.78 -3.36
CA MET A 49 -8.00 -5.62 -2.58
C MET A 49 -6.81 -4.92 -1.89
N ASP A 50 -5.92 -5.68 -1.26
CA ASP A 50 -4.74 -5.14 -0.58
C ASP A 50 -3.81 -4.42 -1.56
N LEU A 51 -3.56 -5.00 -2.73
CA LEU A 51 -2.78 -4.36 -3.79
C LEU A 51 -3.45 -3.05 -4.26
N GLY A 52 -4.76 -3.07 -4.50
CA GLY A 52 -5.51 -1.89 -4.91
C GLY A 52 -5.43 -0.75 -3.89
N LEU A 53 -5.58 -1.07 -2.61
CA LEU A 53 -5.42 -0.11 -1.52
C LEU A 53 -3.99 0.42 -1.42
N GLY A 54 -2.98 -0.43 -1.60
CA GLY A 54 -1.58 -0.03 -1.60
C GLY A 54 -1.27 0.99 -2.71
N VAL A 55 -1.72 0.73 -3.94
CA VAL A 55 -1.59 1.67 -5.07
C VAL A 55 -2.34 2.97 -4.80
N TYR A 56 -3.58 2.89 -4.32
CA TYR A 56 -4.35 4.08 -3.97
C TYR A 56 -3.65 4.95 -2.92
N ARG A 57 -3.08 4.34 -1.88
CA ARG A 57 -2.30 5.06 -0.86
C ARG A 57 -1.01 5.66 -1.43
N LYS A 58 -0.34 4.95 -2.34
CA LYS A 58 0.82 5.49 -3.06
C LYS A 58 0.48 6.76 -3.83
N MET A 59 -0.63 6.76 -4.57
CA MET A 59 -1.11 7.94 -5.29
C MET A 59 -1.39 9.12 -4.33
N GLN A 60 -1.96 8.87 -3.15
CA GLN A 60 -2.18 9.92 -2.15
C GLN A 60 -0.87 10.56 -1.67
N VAL A 61 0.19 9.76 -1.46
CA VAL A 61 1.51 10.26 -1.09
C VAL A 61 2.13 11.10 -2.22
N GLU A 62 1.94 10.69 -3.49
CA GLU A 62 2.38 11.45 -4.65
C GLU A 62 1.65 12.79 -4.78
N HIS A 63 0.34 12.79 -4.61
CA HIS A 63 -0.45 14.02 -4.59
C HIS A 63 -0.03 14.97 -3.45
N ALA A 64 0.29 14.43 -2.28
CA ALA A 64 0.77 15.23 -1.16
C ALA A 64 2.12 15.91 -1.47
N ALA A 65 3.07 15.20 -2.08
CA ALA A 65 4.35 15.77 -2.51
C ALA A 65 4.14 16.87 -3.56
N GLN A 66 3.24 16.65 -4.53
CA GLN A 66 2.88 17.64 -5.56
C GLN A 66 2.21 18.88 -4.97
N ALA A 67 1.31 18.72 -4.00
CA ALA A 67 0.64 19.85 -3.35
C ALA A 67 1.64 20.76 -2.61
N GLY A 68 2.62 20.14 -1.91
CA GLY A 68 3.71 20.89 -1.30
C GLY A 68 4.59 21.64 -2.33
N ALA A 69 4.87 21.00 -3.46
CA ALA A 69 5.62 21.59 -4.55
C ALA A 69 4.85 22.78 -5.20
N GLN A 70 3.56 22.63 -5.42
CA GLN A 70 2.69 23.73 -5.93
C GLN A 70 2.64 24.90 -4.95
N TYR A 71 2.56 24.62 -3.65
CA TYR A 71 2.65 25.66 -2.62
C TYR A 71 3.92 26.47 -2.75
N ALA A 72 5.07 25.78 -2.95
CA ALA A 72 6.38 26.43 -3.11
C ALA A 72 6.45 27.34 -4.36
N ILE A 73 5.81 26.93 -5.47
CA ILE A 73 5.76 27.76 -6.70
C ILE A 73 5.04 29.08 -6.43
N VAL A 74 3.90 29.03 -5.72
CA VAL A 74 3.04 30.19 -5.52
C VAL A 74 3.54 31.12 -4.40
N ASN A 75 4.02 30.53 -3.30
CA ASN A 75 4.32 31.29 -2.08
C ASN A 75 5.83 31.38 -1.78
N GLY A 76 6.67 30.79 -2.61
CA GLY A 76 8.10 30.69 -2.35
C GLY A 76 8.47 29.60 -1.34
N PHE A 77 9.76 29.51 -1.02
CA PHE A 77 10.27 28.50 -0.11
C PHE A 77 9.97 28.85 1.36
N SER A 78 9.25 27.96 2.02
CA SER A 78 9.06 27.94 3.47
C SER A 78 8.87 26.49 3.92
N SER A 79 9.90 25.89 4.50
CA SER A 79 9.89 24.47 4.86
C SER A 79 8.71 24.09 5.77
N ALA A 80 8.35 24.95 6.74
CA ALA A 80 7.24 24.71 7.65
C ALA A 80 5.86 24.72 6.93
N ASN A 81 5.65 25.73 6.08
CA ASN A 81 4.38 25.89 5.37
C ASN A 81 4.22 24.83 4.27
N ILE A 82 5.30 24.49 3.57
CA ILE A 82 5.31 23.39 2.59
C ILE A 82 4.98 22.07 3.30
N SER A 83 5.58 21.81 4.47
CA SER A 83 5.27 20.61 5.26
C SER A 83 3.80 20.55 5.68
N THR A 84 3.22 21.69 6.06
CA THR A 84 1.78 21.80 6.38
C THR A 84 0.93 21.55 5.13
N ALA A 85 1.31 22.07 3.96
CA ALA A 85 0.62 21.83 2.69
C ALA A 85 0.63 20.33 2.33
N VAL A 86 1.77 19.65 2.50
CA VAL A 86 1.89 18.20 2.28
C VAL A 86 0.98 17.40 3.20
N THR A 87 0.99 17.70 4.51
CA THR A 87 0.21 16.92 5.50
C THR A 87 -1.30 17.15 5.35
N ASN A 88 -1.72 18.32 4.89
CA ASN A 88 -3.13 18.67 4.69
C ASN A 88 -3.66 18.34 3.28
N ALA A 89 -2.80 17.89 2.37
CA ALA A 89 -3.18 17.65 0.98
C ALA A 89 -4.15 16.49 0.79
N THR A 90 -4.16 15.54 1.71
CA THR A 90 -4.99 14.33 1.63
C THR A 90 -5.58 13.96 2.98
N THR A 91 -6.59 13.09 2.97
CA THR A 91 -7.18 12.52 4.20
C THR A 91 -6.41 11.30 4.73
N PHE A 92 -5.32 10.90 4.08
CA PHE A 92 -4.50 9.79 4.55
C PHE A 92 -3.67 10.22 5.75
N ALA A 93 -4.09 9.79 6.94
CA ALA A 93 -3.35 10.03 8.16
C ALA A 93 -1.95 9.39 8.13
N GLY A 94 -0.97 10.10 8.70
CA GLY A 94 0.41 9.60 8.79
C GLY A 94 1.32 9.96 7.60
N ILE A 95 0.87 10.81 6.67
CA ILE A 95 1.77 11.43 5.69
C ILE A 95 2.66 12.45 6.41
N THR A 96 3.95 12.33 6.20
CA THR A 96 4.97 13.23 6.76
C THR A 96 5.93 13.69 5.66
N THR A 97 6.55 14.84 5.86
CA THR A 97 7.64 15.31 5.00
C THR A 97 8.96 14.74 5.51
N SER A 98 9.48 13.74 4.81
CA SER A 98 10.77 13.14 5.16
C SER A 98 11.50 12.66 3.89
N PRO A 99 12.67 13.23 3.58
CA PRO A 99 13.35 14.37 4.23
C PRO A 99 12.54 15.67 4.18
N ALA A 100 12.89 16.64 5.03
CA ALA A 100 12.25 17.95 5.06
C ALA A 100 12.41 18.67 3.70
N PRO A 101 11.46 19.55 3.32
CA PRO A 101 11.59 20.36 2.11
C PRO A 101 12.90 21.13 2.07
N SER A 102 13.58 21.06 0.96
CA SER A 102 14.89 21.71 0.75
C SER A 102 14.91 22.51 -0.53
N GLU A 103 15.62 23.62 -0.47
CA GLU A 103 15.87 24.52 -1.59
C GLU A 103 17.32 24.33 -2.07
N PHE A 104 17.53 24.38 -3.37
CA PHE A 104 18.86 24.31 -3.99
C PHE A 104 18.88 24.99 -5.35
N CYS A 105 20.06 25.40 -5.78
CA CYS A 105 20.26 25.86 -7.14
C CYS A 105 20.72 24.70 -8.03
N GLY A 106 20.28 24.71 -9.27
CA GLY A 106 20.65 23.65 -10.20
C GLY A 106 20.43 23.99 -11.65
N CYS A 107 21.01 23.16 -12.51
CA CYS A 107 20.87 23.24 -13.94
C CYS A 107 19.93 22.13 -14.44
N PRO A 108 18.91 22.45 -15.26
CA PRO A 108 18.01 21.45 -15.81
C PRO A 108 18.76 20.56 -16.81
N SER A 109 18.51 19.27 -16.74
CA SER A 109 18.92 18.28 -17.73
C SER A 109 17.67 17.57 -18.26
N THR A 110 17.81 16.78 -19.31
CA THR A 110 16.70 16.04 -19.93
C THR A 110 15.99 15.07 -18.99
N THR A 111 16.68 14.59 -17.95
CA THR A 111 16.15 13.58 -17.02
C THR A 111 16.01 14.07 -15.58
N GLN A 112 16.80 15.07 -15.17
CA GLN A 112 16.84 15.52 -13.77
C GLN A 112 17.46 16.91 -13.66
N VAL A 113 17.33 17.53 -12.49
CA VAL A 113 18.04 18.77 -12.16
C VAL A 113 19.36 18.40 -11.47
N THR A 114 20.46 18.87 -12.01
CA THR A 114 21.78 18.70 -11.40
C THR A 114 22.07 19.88 -10.49
N ALA A 115 22.38 19.62 -9.23
CA ALA A 115 22.72 20.66 -8.26
C ALA A 115 23.96 21.43 -8.71
N ALA A 116 23.89 22.75 -8.63
CA ALA A 116 24.97 23.67 -9.01
C ALA A 116 25.00 24.85 -8.04
N SER A 117 26.10 25.64 -8.11
CA SER A 117 26.15 26.93 -7.40
C SER A 117 25.09 27.89 -7.96
N CYS A 118 24.46 28.69 -7.11
CA CYS A 118 23.44 29.68 -7.52
C CYS A 118 24.00 30.76 -8.51
N ALA A 119 25.29 30.93 -8.58
CA ALA A 119 25.94 31.83 -9.54
C ALA A 119 26.49 31.09 -10.77
N ALA A 120 26.28 29.77 -10.89
CA ALA A 120 26.80 28.99 -12.00
C ALA A 120 26.05 29.27 -13.30
N THR A 121 26.74 29.15 -14.42
CA THR A 121 26.10 29.11 -15.75
C THR A 121 25.97 27.64 -16.17
N CYS A 122 24.80 27.27 -16.60
CA CYS A 122 24.52 25.93 -17.09
C CYS A 122 25.12 25.67 -18.46
N GLY A 123 25.19 24.42 -18.88
CA GLY A 123 25.80 24.04 -20.16
C GLY A 123 25.07 24.61 -21.40
N ASP A 124 23.82 25.07 -21.25
CA ASP A 124 23.05 25.78 -22.26
C ASP A 124 23.25 27.32 -22.24
N GLY A 125 24.15 27.83 -21.41
CA GLY A 125 24.41 29.26 -21.26
C GLY A 125 23.43 30.01 -20.35
N THR A 126 22.43 29.34 -19.77
CA THR A 126 21.47 29.96 -18.83
C THR A 126 22.02 29.98 -17.40
N PRO A 127 21.62 30.95 -16.55
CA PRO A 127 21.97 30.90 -15.13
C PRO A 127 21.28 29.72 -14.43
N ALA A 128 21.93 29.18 -13.40
CA ALA A 128 21.32 28.14 -12.56
C ALA A 128 20.01 28.63 -11.95
N GLY A 129 18.96 27.84 -12.08
CA GLY A 129 17.66 28.14 -11.52
C GLY A 129 17.56 27.70 -10.06
N GLN A 130 16.59 28.27 -9.35
CA GLN A 130 16.28 27.92 -7.97
C GLN A 130 15.18 26.87 -7.93
N TYR A 131 15.43 25.78 -7.23
CA TYR A 131 14.55 24.61 -7.17
C TYR A 131 14.21 24.26 -5.73
N VAL A 132 13.01 23.74 -5.54
CA VAL A 132 12.56 23.18 -4.25
C VAL A 132 12.23 21.70 -4.46
N THR A 133 12.78 20.87 -3.59
CA THR A 133 12.46 19.46 -3.52
C THR A 133 11.58 19.20 -2.31
N VAL A 134 10.44 18.60 -2.54
CA VAL A 134 9.44 18.22 -1.52
C VAL A 134 9.28 16.72 -1.53
N SER A 135 9.49 16.09 -0.36
CA SER A 135 9.31 14.66 -0.18
C SER A 135 8.14 14.38 0.74
N ALA A 136 7.33 13.40 0.38
CA ALA A 136 6.26 12.88 1.22
C ALA A 136 6.51 11.40 1.50
N LYS A 137 6.27 10.99 2.74
CA LYS A 137 6.43 9.60 3.19
C LYS A 137 5.24 9.21 4.06
N ALA A 138 4.77 7.98 3.86
CA ALA A 138 3.79 7.35 4.73
C ALA A 138 4.07 5.85 4.84
N THR A 139 3.59 5.22 5.90
CA THR A 139 3.64 3.76 6.06
C THR A 139 2.25 3.20 5.76
N TYR A 140 2.19 2.27 4.84
CA TYR A 140 0.99 1.47 4.56
C TYR A 140 1.13 0.11 5.24
N THR A 141 0.11 -0.27 6.02
CA THR A 141 -0.01 -1.62 6.59
C THR A 141 -1.06 -2.39 5.82
N THR A 142 -0.75 -3.63 5.43
CA THR A 142 -1.69 -4.51 4.74
C THR A 142 -2.86 -4.85 5.64
N VAL A 143 -4.04 -5.04 5.04
CA VAL A 143 -5.28 -5.41 5.76
C VAL A 143 -5.13 -6.80 6.37
N VAL A 144 -4.43 -7.70 5.67
CA VAL A 144 -4.12 -9.03 6.15
C VAL A 144 -2.63 -9.17 6.41
N SER A 145 -2.29 -9.66 7.60
CA SER A 145 -0.90 -9.98 7.94
C SER A 145 -0.51 -11.31 7.27
N TYR A 146 0.28 -11.22 6.22
CA TYR A 146 0.85 -12.39 5.56
C TYR A 146 2.13 -12.81 6.29
N SER A 147 2.20 -14.06 6.76
CA SER A 147 3.38 -14.58 7.46
C SER A 147 4.63 -14.67 6.57
N VAL A 148 4.46 -14.61 5.25
CA VAL A 148 5.53 -14.75 4.24
C VAL A 148 6.05 -13.39 3.76
N PHE A 149 5.26 -12.33 3.86
CA PHE A 149 5.61 -10.99 3.39
C PHE A 149 5.54 -9.97 4.53
N SER A 150 6.31 -8.89 4.36
CA SER A 150 6.21 -7.76 5.30
C SER A 150 4.79 -7.20 5.30
N SER A 151 4.21 -7.05 6.48
CA SER A 151 2.88 -6.47 6.66
C SER A 151 2.86 -4.93 6.55
N SER A 152 4.02 -4.30 6.35
CA SER A 152 4.12 -2.85 6.24
C SER A 152 5.09 -2.43 5.13
N PHE A 153 4.70 -1.43 4.35
CA PHE A 153 5.48 -0.86 3.26
C PHE A 153 5.62 0.64 3.44
N ASN A 154 6.84 1.14 3.23
CA ASN A 154 7.09 2.58 3.19
C ASN A 154 6.77 3.11 1.79
N LEU A 155 5.79 4.00 1.70
CA LEU A 155 5.43 4.73 0.51
C LEU A 155 6.18 6.07 0.53
N VAL A 156 6.97 6.34 -0.50
CA VAL A 156 7.75 7.57 -0.62
C VAL A 156 7.46 8.19 -1.98
N ALA A 157 7.26 9.49 -2.00
CA ALA A 157 7.15 10.28 -3.22
C ALA A 157 7.97 11.55 -3.09
N GLN A 158 8.46 12.06 -4.22
CA GLN A 158 9.25 13.26 -4.30
C GLN A 158 8.80 14.10 -5.49
N SER A 159 8.74 15.41 -5.30
CA SER A 159 8.46 16.38 -6.36
C SER A 159 9.49 17.50 -6.29
N THR A 160 10.11 17.80 -7.43
CA THR A 160 11.06 18.90 -7.55
C THR A 160 10.50 19.92 -8.54
N VAL A 161 10.44 21.18 -8.12
CA VAL A 161 9.89 22.27 -8.91
C VAL A 161 10.83 23.46 -8.94
N ARG A 162 10.82 24.20 -10.05
CA ARG A 162 11.54 25.46 -10.16
C ARG A 162 10.65 26.58 -9.59
N ILE A 163 11.24 27.45 -8.76
CA ILE A 163 10.54 28.59 -8.16
C ILE A 163 11.03 29.93 -8.71
N GLN A 164 12.24 29.98 -9.26
CA GLN A 164 12.84 31.13 -9.97
C GLN A 164 13.76 30.66 -11.07
#